data_0fed712f0d48fed755c3f9acd3e7892f
#
_entry.id   0fed712f0d48fed755c3f9acd3e7892f
#
_cell.length_a   1.000
_cell.length_b   1.000
_cell.length_c   1.000
_cell.angle_alpha   90.00
_cell.angle_beta   90.00
_cell.angle_gamma   90.00
#
_symmetry.space_group_name_H-M   'P 1'
#
loop_
_entity.id
_entity.type
_entity.pdbx_description
1 polymer ?
#
loop_
_entity_poly.entity_id
_entity_poly.type
_entity_poly.pdbx_seq_one_letter_code
_entity_poly.pdbx_strand_id
1 'polypeptide(L)'
;MVLGPASFAATDIMAAPTRPIHAQLDAAAAAIEDRMIGWRRDIHQNPELGNQEVRTSALVVGHLRALGYEVREKVAVTGVVAVLRGEAGGGPVVALRADMDALPVSEPSGLPFASRVRATWDGQEVGAMHACGHDCHTAILMAVAEVLAAHKDQLRGVVKLLFQPAEENLARGEIGGARRMLAEGAFDNPKPDAVFGLHVVPALPTGVLAYRPGLSQASSDEFRITVSGRQTHAAFPWGGVDPIVAASQIVSALQSIESRQVNVDEP
;
A
#
# COMPACT_ATOMS: atom_id res chain seq x y z
N MET A 1 7.75 12.30 -29.37
CA MET A 1 6.58 13.08 -28.93
C MET A 1 6.68 13.20 -27.44
N VAL A 2 7.10 14.36 -26.91
CA VAL A 2 7.32 14.57 -25.48
C VAL A 2 5.95 14.87 -24.89
N LEU A 3 5.45 13.98 -24.05
CA LEU A 3 4.25 14.24 -23.26
C LEU A 3 4.61 15.33 -22.24
N GLY A 4 3.97 16.49 -22.37
CA GLY A 4 4.08 17.57 -21.40
C GLY A 4 3.53 17.14 -20.05
N PRO A 5 3.94 17.82 -18.95
CA PRO A 5 3.46 17.50 -17.60
C PRO A 5 1.94 17.63 -17.55
N ALA A 6 1.29 16.61 -17.00
CA ALA A 6 -0.14 16.65 -16.72
C ALA A 6 -0.42 17.86 -15.82
N SER A 7 -1.16 18.84 -16.34
CA SER A 7 -1.58 20.01 -15.57
C SER A 7 -2.65 19.56 -14.57
N PHE A 8 -2.28 19.43 -13.32
CA PHE A 8 -3.25 19.31 -12.23
C PHE A 8 -3.87 20.69 -12.04
N ALA A 9 -5.14 20.83 -12.38
CA ALA A 9 -5.89 22.03 -12.04
C ALA A 9 -6.02 22.10 -10.50
N ALA A 10 -5.31 23.05 -9.91
CA ALA A 10 -5.56 23.41 -8.51
C ALA A 10 -6.95 24.04 -8.41
N THR A 11 -7.91 23.29 -7.92
CA THR A 11 -9.19 23.85 -7.52
C THR A 11 -8.99 24.45 -6.14
N ASP A 12 -9.18 25.74 -5.99
CA ASP A 12 -9.23 26.43 -4.69
C ASP A 12 -10.28 25.74 -3.82
N ILE A 13 -9.81 24.90 -2.90
CA ILE A 13 -10.65 24.31 -1.88
C ILE A 13 -10.97 25.45 -0.91
N MET A 14 -12.19 25.97 -0.99
CA MET A 14 -12.72 26.88 0.03
C MET A 14 -12.48 26.22 1.39
N ALA A 15 -11.67 26.85 2.23
CA ALA A 15 -11.39 26.35 3.57
C ALA A 15 -12.72 26.19 4.31
N ALA A 16 -13.07 24.94 4.63
CA ALA A 16 -14.24 24.69 5.48
C ALA A 16 -14.03 25.43 6.82
N PRO A 17 -15.10 25.96 7.44
CA PRO A 17 -14.97 26.64 8.72
C PRO A 17 -14.28 25.72 9.73
N THR A 18 -13.17 26.20 10.31
CA THR A 18 -12.41 25.45 11.31
C THR A 18 -13.30 25.19 12.52
N ARG A 19 -13.53 23.91 12.81
CA ARG A 19 -14.22 23.52 14.06
C ARG A 19 -13.20 23.53 15.19
N PRO A 20 -13.61 23.79 16.46
CA PRO A 20 -12.69 23.76 17.60
C PRO A 20 -11.84 22.46 17.68
N ILE A 21 -12.43 21.33 17.27
CA ILE A 21 -11.72 20.04 17.25
C ILE A 21 -10.52 20.03 16.29
N HIS A 22 -10.55 20.76 15.17
CA HIS A 22 -9.43 20.78 14.22
C HIS A 22 -8.15 21.32 14.85
N ALA A 23 -8.24 22.42 15.62
CA ALA A 23 -7.07 22.97 16.30
C ALA A 23 -6.51 22.01 17.36
N GLN A 24 -7.36 21.21 18.03
CA GLN A 24 -6.91 20.18 18.97
C GLN A 24 -6.20 19.03 18.25
N LEU A 25 -6.74 18.59 17.10
CA LEU A 25 -6.11 17.53 16.29
C LEU A 25 -4.79 18.01 15.70
N ASP A 26 -4.69 19.27 15.23
CA ASP A 26 -3.44 19.85 14.73
C ASP A 26 -2.37 19.91 15.82
N ALA A 27 -2.73 20.33 17.03
CA ALA A 27 -1.82 20.33 18.16
C ALA A 27 -1.36 18.91 18.57
N ALA A 28 -2.29 17.94 18.58
CA ALA A 28 -1.97 16.55 18.88
C ALA A 28 -1.08 15.93 17.80
N ALA A 29 -1.33 16.23 16.52
CA ALA A 29 -0.49 15.78 15.42
C ALA A 29 0.94 16.34 15.51
N ALA A 30 1.08 17.64 15.80
CA ALA A 30 2.39 18.27 16.02
C ALA A 30 3.14 17.66 17.21
N ALA A 31 2.44 17.31 18.29
CA ALA A 31 3.05 16.73 19.48
C ALA A 31 3.59 15.29 19.27
N ILE A 32 3.09 14.57 18.27
CA ILE A 32 3.50 13.18 17.98
C ILE A 32 4.53 13.08 16.84
N GLU A 33 4.83 14.16 16.14
CA GLU A 33 5.63 14.16 14.90
C GLU A 33 6.99 13.48 15.07
N ASP A 34 7.77 13.82 16.10
CA ASP A 34 9.08 13.23 16.33
C ASP A 34 9.02 11.72 16.56
N ARG A 35 8.00 11.23 17.25
CA ARG A 35 7.80 9.80 17.47
C ARG A 35 7.38 9.09 16.18
N MET A 36 6.50 9.70 15.40
CA MET A 36 6.09 9.19 14.08
C MET A 36 7.30 9.06 13.15
N ILE A 37 8.17 10.08 13.11
CA ILE A 37 9.43 10.03 12.36
C ILE A 37 10.33 8.90 12.88
N GLY A 38 10.38 8.70 14.19
CA GLY A 38 11.11 7.60 14.83
C GLY A 38 10.62 6.25 14.37
N TRP A 39 9.30 5.99 14.41
CA TRP A 39 8.70 4.75 13.90
C TRP A 39 8.96 4.54 12.41
N ARG A 40 8.80 5.59 11.61
CA ARG A 40 9.09 5.53 10.17
C ARG A 40 10.52 5.10 9.89
N ARG A 41 11.51 5.70 10.57
CA ARG A 41 12.92 5.36 10.39
C ARG A 41 13.26 3.96 10.88
N ASP A 42 12.66 3.52 11.98
CA ASP A 42 12.81 2.18 12.51
C ASP A 42 12.24 1.11 11.57
N ILE A 43 11.05 1.32 11.02
CA ILE A 43 10.44 0.43 10.01
C ILE A 43 11.30 0.43 8.73
N HIS A 44 11.75 1.60 8.27
CA HIS A 44 12.59 1.74 7.08
C HIS A 44 13.92 0.97 7.20
N GLN A 45 14.54 1.02 8.37
CA GLN A 45 15.80 0.34 8.62
C GLN A 45 15.65 -1.19 8.73
N ASN A 46 14.46 -1.67 9.03
CA ASN A 46 14.14 -3.07 9.25
C ASN A 46 12.98 -3.53 8.36
N PRO A 47 13.09 -3.38 7.02
CA PRO A 47 12.01 -3.71 6.10
C PRO A 47 11.77 -5.21 6.02
N GLU A 48 10.52 -5.59 5.83
CA GLU A 48 10.09 -6.96 5.67
C GLU A 48 9.27 -7.09 4.38
N LEU A 49 9.50 -8.14 3.61
CA LEU A 49 8.79 -8.39 2.35
C LEU A 49 7.36 -8.87 2.62
N GLY A 50 6.51 -8.83 1.61
CA GLY A 50 5.13 -9.27 1.69
C GLY A 50 4.97 -10.66 2.28
N ASN A 51 3.99 -10.84 3.17
CA ASN A 51 3.75 -12.02 4.02
C ASN A 51 4.85 -12.33 5.06
N GLN A 52 5.88 -11.51 5.16
CA GLN A 52 7.00 -11.66 6.10
C GLN A 52 7.07 -10.51 7.13
N GLU A 53 6.08 -9.63 7.17
CA GLU A 53 6.03 -8.40 8.00
C GLU A 53 5.76 -8.70 9.49
N VAL A 54 6.50 -9.67 10.05
CA VAL A 54 6.27 -10.18 11.41
C VAL A 54 6.62 -9.14 12.47
N ARG A 55 7.78 -8.49 12.32
CA ARG A 55 8.24 -7.44 13.24
C ARG A 55 7.36 -6.20 13.16
N THR A 56 7.08 -5.74 11.95
CA THR A 56 6.23 -4.56 11.70
C THR A 56 4.82 -4.78 12.24
N SER A 57 4.24 -5.95 11.99
CA SER A 57 2.94 -6.35 12.54
C SER A 57 2.96 -6.36 14.07
N ALA A 58 4.00 -6.93 14.70
CA ALA A 58 4.11 -6.96 16.16
C ALA A 58 4.24 -5.56 16.77
N LEU A 59 4.98 -4.64 16.12
CA LEU A 59 5.09 -3.25 16.52
C LEU A 59 3.71 -2.57 16.49
N VAL A 60 2.97 -2.71 15.40
CA VAL A 60 1.62 -2.17 15.22
C VAL A 60 0.66 -2.74 16.27
N VAL A 61 0.63 -4.06 16.45
CA VAL A 61 -0.23 -4.73 17.43
C VAL A 61 0.04 -4.24 18.84
N GLY A 62 1.32 -4.15 19.23
CA GLY A 62 1.71 -3.66 20.56
C GLY A 62 1.26 -2.24 20.81
N HIS A 63 1.45 -1.37 19.82
CA HIS A 63 1.03 0.03 19.87
C HIS A 63 -0.49 0.18 20.01
N LEU A 64 -1.26 -0.49 19.17
CA LEU A 64 -2.72 -0.38 19.15
C LEU A 64 -3.36 -0.96 20.42
N ARG A 65 -2.84 -2.07 20.96
CA ARG A 65 -3.30 -2.64 22.23
C ARG A 65 -3.04 -1.70 23.40
N ALA A 66 -1.88 -1.05 23.44
CA ALA A 66 -1.56 -0.06 24.48
C ALA A 66 -2.50 1.15 24.46
N LEU A 67 -3.05 1.50 23.28
CA LEU A 67 -4.04 2.57 23.09
C LEU A 67 -5.49 2.12 23.35
N GLY A 68 -5.74 0.85 23.66
CA GLY A 68 -7.07 0.33 23.97
C GLY A 68 -7.93 -0.03 22.74
N TYR A 69 -7.34 -0.25 21.59
CA TYR A 69 -8.04 -0.79 20.42
C TYR A 69 -8.38 -2.27 20.61
N GLU A 70 -9.52 -2.70 20.07
CA GLU A 70 -9.83 -4.11 19.84
C GLU A 70 -9.00 -4.60 18.65
N VAL A 71 -7.98 -5.44 18.87
CA VAL A 71 -7.00 -5.81 17.82
C VAL A 71 -7.15 -7.27 17.42
N ARG A 72 -7.32 -7.51 16.12
CA ARG A 72 -7.22 -8.81 15.46
C ARG A 72 -5.95 -8.83 14.60
N GLU A 73 -5.02 -9.68 14.95
CA GLU A 73 -3.75 -9.90 14.26
C GLU A 73 -3.79 -11.12 13.33
N LYS A 74 -2.78 -11.28 12.48
CA LYS A 74 -2.63 -12.38 11.52
C LYS A 74 -3.76 -12.46 10.49
N VAL A 75 -4.33 -11.34 10.12
CA VAL A 75 -5.28 -11.25 9.02
C VAL A 75 -4.50 -11.21 7.71
N ALA A 76 -4.76 -12.12 6.79
CA ALA A 76 -3.97 -12.31 5.58
C ALA A 76 -2.46 -12.48 5.87
N VAL A 77 -2.13 -13.40 6.80
CA VAL A 77 -0.80 -13.78 7.30
C VAL A 77 -0.28 -12.84 8.38
N THR A 78 0.08 -11.62 8.06
CA THR A 78 0.73 -10.65 8.97
C THR A 78 -0.08 -9.38 9.21
N GLY A 79 -1.19 -9.20 8.49
CA GLY A 79 -2.01 -8.01 8.59
C GLY A 79 -2.73 -7.86 9.93
N VAL A 80 -3.09 -6.61 10.23
CA VAL A 80 -3.74 -6.22 11.48
C VAL A 80 -5.01 -5.45 11.21
N VAL A 81 -6.09 -5.82 11.88
CA VAL A 81 -7.35 -5.07 11.91
C VAL A 81 -7.61 -4.62 13.33
N ALA A 82 -7.85 -3.33 13.52
CA ALA A 82 -8.16 -2.81 14.84
C ALA A 82 -9.41 -1.92 14.81
N VAL A 83 -10.13 -1.89 15.93
CA VAL A 83 -11.38 -1.14 16.06
C VAL A 83 -11.32 -0.26 17.30
N LEU A 84 -11.64 1.02 17.12
CA LEU A 84 -11.86 1.99 18.18
C LEU A 84 -13.32 2.46 18.15
N ARG A 85 -14.02 2.33 19.26
CA ARG A 85 -15.38 2.84 19.39
C ARG A 85 -15.34 4.21 20.04
N GLY A 86 -15.92 5.20 19.36
CA GLY A 86 -16.08 6.54 19.92
C GLY A 86 -17.07 6.56 21.06
N GLU A 87 -16.88 7.50 21.99
CA GLU A 87 -17.72 7.66 23.19
C GLU A 87 -18.76 8.79 23.05
N ALA A 88 -18.71 9.57 21.94
CA ALA A 88 -19.64 10.68 21.70
C ALA A 88 -20.97 10.25 21.06
N GLY A 89 -21.28 8.95 21.06
CA GLY A 89 -22.52 8.38 20.54
C GLY A 89 -22.41 7.76 19.15
N GLY A 90 -23.55 7.33 18.61
CA GLY A 90 -23.60 6.67 17.30
C GLY A 90 -23.15 7.56 16.15
N GLY A 91 -22.62 6.92 15.11
CA GLY A 91 -22.10 7.59 13.92
C GLY A 91 -21.64 6.56 12.87
N PRO A 92 -21.00 7.00 11.79
CA PRO A 92 -20.51 6.12 10.74
C PRO A 92 -19.37 5.23 11.23
N VAL A 93 -19.14 4.18 10.47
CA VAL A 93 -17.93 3.35 10.55
C VAL A 93 -16.96 3.81 9.47
N VAL A 94 -15.83 4.35 9.87
CA VAL A 94 -14.78 4.80 8.95
C VAL A 94 -13.58 3.87 9.05
N ALA A 95 -13.12 3.35 7.92
CA ALA A 95 -11.88 2.59 7.88
C ALA A 95 -10.73 3.44 7.35
N LEU A 96 -9.56 3.28 7.96
CA LEU A 96 -8.29 3.88 7.52
C LEU A 96 -7.30 2.76 7.21
N ARG A 97 -6.61 2.87 6.06
CA ARG A 97 -5.71 1.82 5.56
C ARG A 97 -4.27 2.33 5.42
N ALA A 98 -3.33 1.52 5.84
CA ALA A 98 -1.92 1.60 5.47
C ALA A 98 -1.41 0.21 5.08
N ASP A 99 -0.51 0.15 4.12
CA ASP A 99 0.28 -1.04 3.79
C ASP A 99 1.55 -1.12 4.61
N MET A 100 2.14 -2.33 4.72
CA MET A 100 3.27 -2.57 5.63
C MET A 100 4.50 -3.17 4.96
N ASP A 101 4.37 -3.75 3.78
CA ASP A 101 5.41 -4.54 3.13
C ASP A 101 6.45 -3.68 2.41
N ALA A 102 7.64 -4.24 2.26
CA ALA A 102 8.77 -3.68 1.53
C ALA A 102 8.98 -4.40 0.20
N LEU A 103 9.79 -3.80 -0.67
CA LEU A 103 10.16 -4.35 -1.98
C LEU A 103 11.48 -5.14 -1.93
N PRO A 104 11.63 -6.17 -2.79
CA PRO A 104 12.85 -6.99 -2.88
C PRO A 104 13.96 -6.26 -3.67
N VAL A 105 14.35 -5.08 -3.20
CA VAL A 105 15.40 -4.23 -3.81
C VAL A 105 16.43 -3.80 -2.78
N SER A 106 17.68 -3.65 -3.20
CA SER A 106 18.73 -3.15 -2.33
C SER A 106 18.70 -1.63 -2.24
N GLU A 107 18.82 -1.09 -1.05
CA GLU A 107 18.86 0.36 -0.85
C GLU A 107 20.24 0.92 -1.19
N PRO A 108 20.35 1.85 -2.17
CA PRO A 108 21.61 2.49 -2.54
C PRO A 108 21.92 3.73 -1.70
N SER A 109 21.02 4.16 -0.81
CA SER A 109 21.17 5.41 -0.07
C SER A 109 22.25 5.34 0.99
N GLY A 110 22.79 6.52 1.33
CA GLY A 110 23.72 6.71 2.44
C GLY A 110 23.05 7.23 3.72
N LEU A 111 21.74 7.07 3.85
CA LEU A 111 20.99 7.57 5.01
C LEU A 111 21.39 6.84 6.29
N PRO A 112 21.40 7.53 7.46
CA PRO A 112 21.75 6.89 8.74
C PRO A 112 20.85 5.73 9.13
N PHE A 113 19.63 5.69 8.61
CA PHE A 113 18.62 4.64 8.83
C PHE A 113 18.38 3.78 7.57
N ALA A 114 19.32 3.79 6.61
CA ALA A 114 19.23 2.97 5.41
C ALA A 114 19.15 1.49 5.76
N SER A 115 18.35 0.74 5.02
CA SER A 115 18.24 -0.71 5.14
C SER A 115 19.55 -1.42 4.73
N ARG A 116 19.92 -2.42 5.50
CA ARG A 116 20.96 -3.40 5.18
C ARG A 116 20.41 -4.83 5.20
N VAL A 117 19.09 -4.94 5.24
CA VAL A 117 18.41 -6.23 5.36
C VAL A 117 18.57 -7.02 4.08
N ARG A 118 18.82 -8.31 4.27
CA ARG A 118 18.80 -9.34 3.23
C ARG A 118 17.62 -10.26 3.51
N ALA A 119 16.86 -10.59 2.50
CA ALA A 119 15.68 -11.45 2.59
C ALA A 119 15.69 -12.48 1.46
N THR A 120 14.83 -13.49 1.58
CA THR A 120 14.64 -14.48 0.52
C THR A 120 13.38 -14.12 -0.28
N TRP A 121 13.54 -14.04 -1.61
CA TRP A 121 12.47 -13.81 -2.57
C TRP A 121 12.58 -14.79 -3.73
N ASP A 122 11.55 -15.57 -4.02
CA ASP A 122 11.56 -16.62 -5.06
C ASP A 122 12.78 -17.56 -4.96
N GLY A 123 13.21 -17.91 -3.73
CA GLY A 123 14.37 -18.75 -3.49
C GLY A 123 15.72 -18.06 -3.68
N GLN A 124 15.75 -16.75 -3.91
CA GLN A 124 16.96 -15.95 -4.12
C GLN A 124 17.19 -15.01 -2.95
N GLU A 125 18.45 -14.79 -2.58
CA GLU A 125 18.79 -13.75 -1.62
C GLU A 125 18.79 -12.39 -2.29
N VAL A 126 17.97 -11.47 -1.75
CA VAL A 126 17.79 -10.09 -2.25
C VAL A 126 17.99 -9.07 -1.13
N GLY A 127 18.19 -7.81 -1.47
CA GLY A 127 18.01 -6.72 -0.52
C GLY A 127 16.52 -6.49 -0.24
N ALA A 128 16.20 -5.85 0.86
CA ALA A 128 14.86 -5.37 1.14
C ALA A 128 14.88 -3.86 1.43
N MET A 129 13.92 -3.11 0.90
CA MET A 129 13.83 -1.67 1.09
C MET A 129 12.37 -1.21 1.01
N HIS A 130 11.97 -0.28 1.87
CA HIS A 130 10.73 0.48 1.70
C HIS A 130 10.89 1.53 0.60
N ALA A 131 10.86 1.09 -0.66
CA ALA A 131 11.01 1.96 -1.82
C ALA A 131 9.67 2.56 -2.30
N CYS A 132 8.53 2.03 -1.84
CA CYS A 132 7.18 2.55 -2.14
C CYS A 132 6.62 3.46 -1.03
N GLY A 133 7.29 3.57 0.12
CA GLY A 133 6.90 4.47 1.20
C GLY A 133 5.93 3.89 2.22
N HIS A 134 5.74 2.57 2.26
CA HIS A 134 4.84 1.91 3.22
C HIS A 134 5.30 2.08 4.68
N ASP A 135 6.58 2.32 4.92
CA ASP A 135 7.11 2.77 6.22
C ASP A 135 6.49 4.10 6.68
N CYS A 136 6.31 5.05 5.75
CA CYS A 136 5.60 6.30 6.03
C CYS A 136 4.11 6.04 6.30
N HIS A 137 3.45 5.24 5.47
CA HIS A 137 2.02 4.97 5.61
C HIS A 137 1.70 4.30 6.95
N THR A 138 2.47 3.26 7.32
CA THR A 138 2.34 2.56 8.60
C THR A 138 2.57 3.51 9.78
N ALA A 139 3.64 4.30 9.76
CA ALA A 139 3.95 5.23 10.84
C ALA A 139 2.89 6.34 10.99
N ILE A 140 2.38 6.87 9.88
CA ILE A 140 1.28 7.85 9.88
C ILE A 140 0.02 7.24 10.48
N LEU A 141 -0.36 6.04 10.09
CA LEU A 141 -1.57 5.41 10.63
C LEU A 141 -1.41 5.06 12.12
N MET A 142 -0.22 4.71 12.59
CA MET A 142 0.07 4.56 14.02
C MET A 142 -0.09 5.88 14.79
N ALA A 143 0.39 6.99 14.21
CA ALA A 143 0.22 8.32 14.80
C ALA A 143 -1.26 8.75 14.83
N VAL A 144 -1.98 8.53 13.74
CA VAL A 144 -3.44 8.77 13.67
C VAL A 144 -4.17 7.95 14.72
N ALA A 145 -3.80 6.69 14.92
CA ALA A 145 -4.40 5.84 15.96
C ALA A 145 -4.24 6.44 17.36
N GLU A 146 -3.09 7.00 17.68
CA GLU A 146 -2.84 7.64 18.99
C GLU A 146 -3.68 8.91 19.16
N VAL A 147 -3.70 9.78 18.14
CA VAL A 147 -4.50 11.00 18.16
C VAL A 147 -5.99 10.67 18.33
N LEU A 148 -6.51 9.67 17.62
CA LEU A 148 -7.91 9.28 17.72
C LEU A 148 -8.24 8.65 19.09
N ALA A 149 -7.36 7.84 19.64
CA ALA A 149 -7.54 7.25 20.96
C ALA A 149 -7.57 8.33 22.08
N ALA A 150 -6.74 9.36 21.96
CA ALA A 150 -6.71 10.48 22.89
C ALA A 150 -7.97 11.37 22.83
N HIS A 151 -8.73 11.31 21.73
CA HIS A 151 -9.95 12.10 21.52
C HIS A 151 -11.21 11.24 21.36
N LYS A 152 -11.18 10.00 21.85
CA LYS A 152 -12.31 9.07 21.69
C LYS A 152 -13.61 9.53 22.34
N ASP A 153 -13.51 10.36 23.37
CA ASP A 153 -14.64 11.01 24.05
C ASP A 153 -15.42 12.00 23.13
N GLN A 154 -14.76 12.53 22.10
CA GLN A 154 -15.32 13.43 21.09
C GLN A 154 -15.63 12.72 19.78
N LEU A 155 -15.18 11.46 19.61
CA LEU A 155 -15.39 10.68 18.42
C LEU A 155 -16.79 10.05 18.40
N ARG A 156 -17.54 10.28 17.32
CA ARG A 156 -18.81 9.60 17.05
C ARG A 156 -18.64 8.43 16.11
N GLY A 157 -19.32 7.32 16.41
CA GLY A 157 -19.25 6.12 15.58
C GLY A 157 -18.03 5.27 15.85
N VAL A 158 -17.44 4.68 14.81
CA VAL A 158 -16.38 3.69 14.92
C VAL A 158 -15.27 3.99 13.93
N VAL A 159 -14.02 3.89 14.37
CA VAL A 159 -12.86 3.85 13.48
C VAL A 159 -12.31 2.44 13.40
N LYS A 160 -12.12 1.96 12.18
CA LYS A 160 -11.46 0.68 11.89
C LYS A 160 -10.11 0.98 11.23
N LEU A 161 -9.05 0.41 11.76
CA LEU A 161 -7.71 0.53 11.18
C LEU A 161 -7.35 -0.77 10.49
N LEU A 162 -6.81 -0.66 9.28
CA LEU A 162 -6.42 -1.76 8.41
C LEU A 162 -4.93 -1.61 8.08
N PHE A 163 -4.09 -2.40 8.72
CA PHE A 163 -2.69 -2.50 8.35
C PHE A 163 -2.55 -3.70 7.42
N GLN A 164 -2.43 -3.39 6.13
CA GLN A 164 -2.44 -4.37 5.06
C GLN A 164 -1.05 -4.94 4.83
N PRO A 165 -0.88 -6.28 4.81
CA PRO A 165 0.35 -6.92 4.38
C PRO A 165 0.34 -7.11 2.86
N ALA A 166 1.50 -7.37 2.28
CA ALA A 166 1.65 -7.89 0.93
C ALA A 166 0.84 -7.13 -0.13
N GLU A 167 1.01 -5.81 -0.17
CA GLU A 167 0.40 -4.93 -1.18
C GLU A 167 1.10 -5.06 -2.52
N GLU A 168 2.43 -5.17 -2.47
CA GLU A 168 3.32 -5.34 -3.61
C GLU A 168 3.27 -6.78 -4.16
N ASN A 169 4.11 -7.06 -5.13
CA ASN A 169 4.21 -8.40 -5.71
C ASN A 169 4.65 -9.43 -4.65
N LEU A 170 3.96 -10.54 -4.62
CA LEU A 170 4.29 -11.69 -3.78
C LEU A 170 5.25 -12.65 -4.49
N ALA A 171 6.00 -13.43 -3.70
CA ALA A 171 6.75 -14.54 -4.22
C ALA A 171 5.83 -15.56 -4.90
N ARG A 172 6.38 -16.31 -5.85
CA ARG A 172 5.60 -17.23 -6.69
C ARG A 172 4.78 -18.22 -5.87
N GLY A 173 3.47 -18.24 -6.12
CA GLY A 173 2.53 -19.18 -5.49
C GLY A 173 1.98 -18.69 -4.14
N GLU A 174 2.40 -17.53 -3.67
CA GLU A 174 1.83 -16.92 -2.48
C GLU A 174 0.53 -16.18 -2.77
N ILE A 175 -0.32 -16.07 -1.76
CA ILE A 175 -1.57 -15.31 -1.78
C ILE A 175 -1.56 -14.37 -0.58
N GLY A 176 -1.89 -13.11 -0.81
CA GLY A 176 -1.89 -12.09 0.25
C GLY A 176 -2.68 -10.85 -0.12
N GLY A 177 -2.30 -9.75 0.49
CA GLY A 177 -2.80 -8.43 0.20
C GLY A 177 -4.26 -8.18 0.57
N ALA A 178 -4.81 -7.11 0.01
CA ALA A 178 -6.18 -6.65 0.31
C ALA A 178 -7.24 -7.71 0.02
N ARG A 179 -7.10 -8.44 -1.09
CA ARG A 179 -8.06 -9.49 -1.48
C ARG A 179 -8.19 -10.57 -0.39
N ARG A 180 -7.07 -11.01 0.16
CA ARG A 180 -7.06 -12.00 1.22
C ARG A 180 -7.59 -11.42 2.53
N MET A 181 -7.23 -10.18 2.88
CA MET A 181 -7.81 -9.50 4.05
C MET A 181 -9.34 -9.44 3.98
N LEU A 182 -9.90 -9.10 2.83
CA LEU A 182 -11.35 -9.05 2.61
C LEU A 182 -11.98 -10.44 2.75
N ALA A 183 -11.37 -11.46 2.14
CA ALA A 183 -11.84 -12.85 2.24
C ALA A 183 -11.82 -13.37 3.69
N GLU A 184 -10.88 -12.90 4.50
CA GLU A 184 -10.78 -13.20 5.93
C GLU A 184 -11.62 -12.25 6.81
N GLY A 185 -12.51 -11.44 6.22
CA GLY A 185 -13.49 -10.60 6.93
C GLY A 185 -12.90 -9.33 7.54
N ALA A 186 -11.92 -8.69 6.90
CA ALA A 186 -11.38 -7.42 7.39
C ALA A 186 -12.44 -6.30 7.43
N PHE A 187 -13.46 -6.38 6.57
CA PHE A 187 -14.57 -5.43 6.53
C PHE A 187 -15.78 -5.85 7.37
N ASP A 188 -15.74 -7.01 8.02
CA ASP A 188 -16.83 -7.48 8.85
C ASP A 188 -16.74 -6.90 10.26
N ASN A 189 -17.90 -6.73 10.90
CA ASN A 189 -18.09 -6.44 12.32
C ASN A 189 -17.16 -5.38 12.95
N PRO A 190 -17.39 -4.08 12.65
CA PRO A 190 -18.43 -3.52 11.81
C PRO A 190 -17.99 -3.33 10.36
N LYS A 191 -18.95 -3.33 9.42
CA LYS A 191 -18.69 -3.02 8.02
C LYS A 191 -18.45 -1.51 7.87
N PRO A 192 -17.39 -1.06 7.18
CA PRO A 192 -17.14 0.35 6.95
C PRO A 192 -18.18 0.97 6.00
N ASP A 193 -18.60 2.20 6.32
CA ASP A 193 -19.37 3.06 5.42
C ASP A 193 -18.46 3.79 4.42
N ALA A 194 -17.21 4.07 4.82
CA ALA A 194 -16.19 4.68 3.97
C ALA A 194 -14.80 4.15 4.33
N VAL A 195 -13.92 4.11 3.34
CA VAL A 195 -12.52 3.70 3.50
C VAL A 195 -11.61 4.79 2.95
N PHE A 196 -10.59 5.16 3.73
CA PHE A 196 -9.57 6.12 3.32
C PHE A 196 -8.19 5.47 3.40
N GLY A 197 -7.34 5.80 2.45
CA GLY A 197 -5.92 5.50 2.44
C GLY A 197 -5.17 6.66 1.81
N LEU A 198 -3.93 6.84 2.20
CA LEU A 198 -3.03 7.80 1.55
C LEU A 198 -1.85 7.04 0.93
N HIS A 199 -1.23 7.66 -0.05
CA HIS A 199 0.02 7.19 -0.60
C HIS A 199 1.00 8.36 -0.74
N VAL A 200 2.25 8.18 -0.30
CA VAL A 200 3.31 9.16 -0.53
C VAL A 200 3.74 9.12 -1.99
N VAL A 201 3.79 10.29 -2.64
CA VAL A 201 4.09 10.41 -4.07
C VAL A 201 5.29 11.32 -4.27
N PRO A 202 6.46 10.80 -4.70
CA PRO A 202 7.68 11.61 -4.85
C PRO A 202 7.55 12.76 -5.84
N ALA A 203 6.61 12.68 -6.78
CA ALA A 203 6.37 13.72 -7.78
C ALA A 203 5.60 14.94 -7.23
N LEU A 204 5.04 14.85 -6.02
CA LEU A 204 4.34 15.96 -5.37
C LEU A 204 5.27 16.73 -4.44
N PRO A 205 5.23 18.07 -4.42
CA PRO A 205 5.94 18.87 -3.43
C PRO A 205 5.49 18.55 -2.01
N THR A 206 6.40 18.65 -1.05
CA THR A 206 6.08 18.50 0.39
C THR A 206 4.98 19.50 0.80
N GLY A 207 4.01 19.02 1.57
CA GLY A 207 2.86 19.82 2.02
C GLY A 207 1.69 19.85 1.05
N VAL A 208 1.80 19.23 -0.12
CA VAL A 208 0.71 19.10 -1.09
C VAL A 208 -0.01 17.78 -0.91
N LEU A 209 -1.34 17.83 -0.77
CA LEU A 209 -2.24 16.68 -0.87
C LEU A 209 -2.98 16.77 -2.19
N ALA A 210 -3.01 15.67 -2.93
CA ALA A 210 -3.75 15.57 -4.18
C ALA A 210 -4.80 14.45 -4.08
N TYR A 211 -5.96 14.67 -4.68
CA TYR A 211 -6.96 13.63 -4.87
C TYR A 211 -7.56 13.75 -6.27
N ARG A 212 -8.08 12.65 -6.78
CA ARG A 212 -8.77 12.61 -8.06
C ARG A 212 -10.15 11.97 -7.89
N PRO A 213 -11.24 12.64 -8.30
CA PRO A 213 -12.55 12.00 -8.38
C PRO A 213 -12.56 10.90 -9.47
N GLY A 214 -13.22 9.79 -9.19
CA GLY A 214 -13.29 8.65 -10.10
C GLY A 214 -12.02 7.82 -10.11
N LEU A 215 -11.69 7.21 -11.25
CA LEU A 215 -10.51 6.35 -11.41
C LEU A 215 -9.22 7.15 -11.24
N SER A 216 -8.33 6.67 -10.39
CA SER A 216 -7.07 7.35 -10.05
C SER A 216 -5.84 6.64 -10.61
N GLN A 217 -5.83 5.31 -10.61
CA GLN A 217 -4.68 4.48 -10.99
C GLN A 217 -5.11 3.37 -11.92
N ALA A 218 -4.17 2.82 -12.69
CA ALA A 218 -4.37 1.65 -13.52
C ALA A 218 -4.49 0.39 -12.65
N SER A 219 -5.22 -0.61 -13.15
CA SER A 219 -5.16 -1.97 -12.61
C SER A 219 -3.84 -2.65 -13.02
N SER A 220 -3.42 -3.65 -12.26
CA SER A 220 -2.29 -4.50 -12.59
C SER A 220 -2.73 -5.95 -12.53
N ASP A 221 -2.48 -6.68 -13.61
CA ASP A 221 -2.74 -8.12 -13.70
C ASP A 221 -1.48 -8.84 -14.16
N GLU A 222 -1.16 -9.94 -13.50
CA GLU A 222 -0.03 -10.78 -13.89
C GLU A 222 -0.53 -12.03 -14.61
N PHE A 223 0.07 -12.33 -15.75
CA PHE A 223 -0.14 -13.58 -16.45
C PHE A 223 1.18 -14.12 -17.01
N ARG A 224 1.24 -15.44 -17.20
CA ARG A 224 2.43 -16.09 -17.75
C ARG A 224 2.07 -16.89 -18.99
N ILE A 225 2.82 -16.67 -20.07
CA ILE A 225 2.71 -17.43 -21.31
C ILE A 225 4.03 -18.20 -21.51
N THR A 226 3.95 -19.52 -21.68
CA THR A 226 5.08 -20.34 -22.06
C THR A 226 4.95 -20.72 -23.52
N VAL A 227 5.91 -20.29 -24.33
CA VAL A 227 5.95 -20.60 -25.76
C VAL A 227 6.98 -21.70 -25.98
N SER A 228 6.51 -22.86 -26.45
CA SER A 228 7.35 -24.01 -26.72
C SER A 228 7.67 -24.10 -28.22
N GLY A 229 8.94 -24.34 -28.54
CA GLY A 229 9.45 -24.49 -29.88
C GLY A 229 9.98 -25.88 -30.16
N ARG A 230 10.59 -26.04 -31.34
CA ARG A 230 11.28 -27.26 -31.74
C ARG A 230 12.65 -26.90 -32.30
N GLN A 231 13.70 -27.44 -31.71
CA GLN A 231 15.08 -27.25 -32.12
C GLN A 231 15.35 -27.83 -33.52
N THR A 232 16.19 -27.16 -34.29
CA THR A 232 16.73 -27.63 -35.56
C THR A 232 18.18 -27.17 -35.76
N HIS A 233 18.84 -27.70 -36.77
CA HIS A 233 20.16 -27.19 -37.18
C HIS A 233 20.03 -25.78 -37.74
N ALA A 234 20.94 -24.89 -37.39
CA ALA A 234 20.90 -23.48 -37.79
C ALA A 234 20.86 -23.28 -39.30
N ALA A 235 21.46 -24.17 -40.11
CA ALA A 235 21.37 -24.11 -41.56
C ALA A 235 20.05 -24.60 -42.18
N PHE A 236 19.14 -25.17 -41.32
CA PHE A 236 17.87 -25.72 -41.77
C PHE A 236 16.70 -25.15 -40.92
N PRO A 237 16.55 -23.82 -40.81
CA PRO A 237 15.58 -23.18 -39.91
C PRO A 237 14.14 -23.61 -40.18
N TRP A 238 13.78 -23.95 -41.42
CA TRP A 238 12.46 -24.45 -41.76
C TRP A 238 12.10 -25.81 -41.16
N GLY A 239 13.08 -26.55 -40.64
CA GLY A 239 12.87 -27.82 -39.97
C GLY A 239 12.49 -27.69 -38.49
N GLY A 240 12.52 -26.48 -37.95
CA GLY A 240 12.22 -26.17 -36.56
C GLY A 240 10.90 -25.45 -36.34
N VAL A 241 10.71 -24.99 -35.09
CA VAL A 241 9.68 -24.02 -34.70
C VAL A 241 10.34 -23.02 -33.77
N ASP A 242 10.46 -21.76 -34.22
CA ASP A 242 11.14 -20.71 -33.45
C ASP A 242 10.16 -20.12 -32.42
N PRO A 243 10.38 -20.35 -31.10
CA PRO A 243 9.53 -19.80 -30.05
C PRO A 243 9.72 -18.31 -29.85
N ILE A 244 10.88 -17.74 -30.22
CA ILE A 244 11.16 -16.32 -30.04
C ILE A 244 10.32 -15.49 -31.02
N VAL A 245 10.23 -15.93 -32.28
CA VAL A 245 9.38 -15.28 -33.28
C VAL A 245 7.91 -15.29 -32.84
N ALA A 246 7.41 -16.44 -32.40
CA ALA A 246 6.06 -16.57 -31.89
C ALA A 246 5.82 -15.69 -30.65
N ALA A 247 6.73 -15.69 -29.68
CA ALA A 247 6.64 -14.86 -28.47
C ALA A 247 6.64 -13.36 -28.81
N SER A 248 7.48 -12.90 -29.75
CA SER A 248 7.52 -11.49 -30.16
C SER A 248 6.22 -11.03 -30.80
N GLN A 249 5.58 -11.89 -31.60
CA GLN A 249 4.26 -11.61 -32.18
C GLN A 249 3.16 -11.52 -31.11
N ILE A 250 3.19 -12.41 -30.10
CA ILE A 250 2.25 -12.36 -28.98
C ILE A 250 2.40 -11.03 -28.23
N VAL A 251 3.64 -10.63 -27.87
CA VAL A 251 3.88 -9.34 -27.20
C VAL A 251 3.33 -8.17 -28.00
N SER A 252 3.57 -8.15 -29.33
CA SER A 252 3.06 -7.09 -30.22
C SER A 252 1.53 -7.09 -30.31
N ALA A 253 0.91 -8.26 -30.38
CA ALA A 253 -0.55 -8.40 -30.44
C ALA A 253 -1.23 -7.92 -29.14
N LEU A 254 -0.65 -8.22 -27.98
CA LEU A 254 -1.19 -7.79 -26.69
C LEU A 254 -1.27 -6.25 -26.58
N GLN A 255 -0.35 -5.49 -27.20
CA GLN A 255 -0.41 -4.03 -27.22
C GLN A 255 -1.64 -3.48 -27.94
N SER A 256 -2.27 -4.26 -28.80
CA SER A 256 -3.46 -3.84 -29.53
C SER A 256 -4.76 -3.96 -28.71
N ILE A 257 -4.75 -4.73 -27.62
CA ILE A 257 -5.94 -4.90 -26.75
C ILE A 257 -6.30 -3.57 -26.10
N GLU A 258 -5.37 -2.97 -25.37
CA GLU A 258 -5.60 -1.68 -24.70
C GLU A 258 -5.88 -0.56 -25.71
N SER A 259 -5.09 -0.49 -26.78
CA SER A 259 -5.18 0.61 -27.75
C SER A 259 -6.38 0.54 -28.70
N ARG A 260 -7.04 -0.61 -28.84
CA ARG A 260 -8.09 -0.84 -29.86
C ARG A 260 -9.35 -1.52 -29.38
N GLN A 261 -9.34 -2.19 -28.22
CA GLN A 261 -10.46 -3.02 -27.77
C GLN A 261 -11.02 -2.58 -26.41
N VAL A 262 -10.25 -1.83 -25.62
CA VAL A 262 -10.69 -1.32 -24.31
C VAL A 262 -11.26 0.09 -24.48
N ASN A 263 -12.46 0.31 -23.92
CA ASN A 263 -13.00 1.64 -23.79
C ASN A 263 -12.28 2.37 -22.64
N VAL A 264 -11.50 3.40 -22.94
CA VAL A 264 -10.71 4.14 -21.94
C VAL A 264 -11.58 4.93 -20.94
N ASP A 265 -12.83 5.20 -21.28
CA ASP A 265 -13.79 5.88 -20.40
C ASP A 265 -14.50 4.91 -19.44
N GLU A 266 -14.46 3.61 -19.73
CA GLU A 266 -15.08 2.52 -18.97
C GLU A 266 -14.09 1.34 -18.83
N PRO A 267 -12.97 1.53 -18.12
CA PRO A 267 -11.93 0.51 -18.00
C PRO A 267 -12.32 -0.66 -17.11
#